data_c190804b71fb71595d4043d55f9e65de
#
_entry.id   c190804b71fb71595d4043d55f9e65de
#
_cell.length_a   1.000
_cell.length_b   1.000
_cell.length_c   1.000
_cell.angle_alpha   90.00
_cell.angle_beta   90.00
_cell.angle_gamma   90.00
#
_symmetry.space_group_name_H-M   'P 1'
#
loop_
_entity.id
_entity.type
_entity.pdbx_description
1 polymer ?
#
loop_
_entity_poly.entity_id
_entity_poly.type
_entity_poly.pdbx_seq_one_letter_code
_entity_poly.pdbx_strand_id
1 'polypeptide(L)'
;LIEHEYPARGGRLLQDIPSVFSDTGLEYPEIRKFAMRQKNVISVRPKMNFLEVLRHYGYPLISKAVSDAIVSAKRTPGGSRWKRMHGEYRRNDGGRSQFDYSKWLPLMDLPIKISDECCGAMKKRPMQTYQRATGRYPITGTTAAESVLRTTSWVGRGCNTFSDSPRGKAKSNPLSAWLEQDILHYIK
;
A
#
# COMPACT_ATOMS: atom_id res chain seq x y z
N LEU A 1 15.08 -10.88 -23.86
CA LEU A 1 14.03 -9.86 -23.76
C LEU A 1 13.42 -9.67 -25.14
N ILE A 2 12.24 -10.22 -25.35
CA ILE A 2 11.48 -10.05 -26.58
C ILE A 2 10.86 -8.65 -26.48
N GLU A 3 11.40 -7.69 -27.18
CA GLU A 3 10.75 -6.40 -27.40
C GLU A 3 9.55 -6.63 -28.32
N HIS A 4 8.42 -7.01 -27.76
CA HIS A 4 7.17 -6.95 -28.47
C HIS A 4 6.71 -5.50 -28.51
N GLU A 5 6.93 -4.84 -29.63
CA GLU A 5 6.31 -3.60 -29.97
C GLU A 5 4.80 -3.81 -30.12
N TYR A 6 4.04 -3.54 -29.06
CA TYR A 6 2.61 -3.36 -29.20
C TYR A 6 2.34 -1.86 -29.41
N PRO A 7 1.89 -1.44 -30.59
CA PRO A 7 1.44 -0.07 -30.77
C PRO A 7 0.20 0.13 -29.89
N ALA A 8 0.37 0.90 -28.80
CA ALA A 8 -0.76 1.39 -28.06
C ALA A 8 -1.63 2.24 -28.99
N ARG A 9 -2.95 2.07 -28.94
CA ARG A 9 -3.86 2.99 -29.63
C ARG A 9 -3.53 4.41 -29.20
N GLY A 10 -2.93 5.20 -30.08
CA GLY A 10 -2.43 6.54 -29.82
C GLY A 10 -0.91 6.74 -30.03
N GLY A 11 -0.17 5.75 -30.54
CA GLY A 11 1.20 5.93 -31.03
C GLY A 11 2.29 6.12 -29.98
N ARG A 12 2.00 5.91 -28.68
CA ARG A 12 3.04 5.91 -27.64
C ARG A 12 3.57 4.50 -27.46
N LEU A 13 4.88 4.33 -27.63
CA LEU A 13 5.57 3.09 -27.32
C LEU A 13 5.56 2.84 -25.80
N LEU A 14 5.57 1.58 -25.38
CA LEU A 14 5.71 1.19 -23.94
C LEU A 14 6.95 1.83 -23.29
N GLN A 15 7.97 2.18 -24.09
CA GLN A 15 9.16 2.91 -23.68
C GLN A 15 8.85 4.28 -23.05
N ASP A 16 7.69 4.88 -23.37
CA ASP A 16 7.27 6.17 -22.82
C ASP A 16 6.59 6.08 -21.46
N ILE A 17 6.38 4.85 -20.94
CA ILE A 17 5.79 4.63 -19.64
C ILE A 17 6.91 4.59 -18.60
N PRO A 18 7.04 5.61 -17.75
CA PRO A 18 8.08 5.60 -16.74
C PRO A 18 7.78 4.61 -15.61
N SER A 19 8.82 3.95 -15.13
CA SER A 19 8.79 3.25 -13.86
C SER A 19 9.00 4.26 -12.74
N VAL A 20 8.13 4.26 -11.72
CA VAL A 20 8.24 5.20 -10.60
C VAL A 20 8.67 4.44 -9.35
N PHE A 21 9.83 4.81 -8.82
CA PHE A 21 10.41 4.22 -7.63
C PHE A 21 10.27 5.17 -6.43
N SER A 22 9.68 4.69 -5.33
CA SER A 22 9.61 5.44 -4.09
C SER A 22 10.88 5.22 -3.28
N ASP A 23 11.84 6.14 -3.39
CA ASP A 23 13.12 6.13 -2.67
C ASP A 23 12.89 6.66 -1.25
N THR A 24 12.59 5.77 -0.32
CA THR A 24 12.31 6.14 1.09
C THR A 24 13.58 6.29 1.91
N GLY A 25 14.72 5.84 1.39
CA GLY A 25 15.99 5.75 2.10
C GLY A 25 16.08 4.55 3.06
N LEU A 26 15.07 3.66 3.06
CA LEU A 26 15.02 2.45 3.91
C LEU A 26 15.13 1.16 3.10
N GLU A 27 15.23 1.26 1.80
CA GLU A 27 15.43 0.12 0.91
C GLU A 27 16.84 -0.45 1.08
N TYR A 28 16.95 -1.78 0.95
CA TYR A 28 18.27 -2.41 0.84
C TYR A 28 19.06 -1.79 -0.33
N PRO A 29 20.35 -1.54 -0.16
CA PRO A 29 21.20 -0.91 -1.17
C PRO A 29 21.12 -1.60 -2.54
N GLU A 30 20.99 -2.93 -2.56
CA GLU A 30 20.89 -3.75 -3.76
C GLU A 30 19.60 -3.46 -4.52
N ILE A 31 18.47 -3.40 -3.80
CA ILE A 31 17.15 -3.09 -4.38
C ILE A 31 17.17 -1.69 -4.97
N ARG A 32 17.71 -0.72 -4.23
CA ARG A 32 17.83 0.66 -4.70
C ARG A 32 18.72 0.74 -5.94
N LYS A 33 19.90 0.09 -5.93
CA LYS A 33 20.80 0.02 -7.08
C LYS A 33 20.11 -0.64 -8.29
N PHE A 34 19.41 -1.75 -8.07
CA PHE A 34 18.66 -2.42 -9.15
C PHE A 34 17.61 -1.48 -9.76
N ALA A 35 16.77 -0.86 -8.94
CA ALA A 35 15.74 0.06 -9.42
C ALA A 35 16.33 1.22 -10.22
N MET A 36 17.39 1.85 -9.72
CA MET A 36 18.02 3.01 -10.37
C MET A 36 18.81 2.68 -11.65
N ARG A 37 19.13 1.41 -11.89
CA ARG A 37 19.77 0.95 -13.15
C ARG A 37 18.77 0.71 -14.28
N GLN A 38 17.47 0.60 -13.96
CA GLN A 38 16.47 0.38 -15.00
C GLN A 38 16.29 1.62 -15.87
N LYS A 39 16.00 1.40 -17.15
CA LYS A 39 15.70 2.50 -18.07
C LYS A 39 14.41 3.20 -17.65
N ASN A 40 14.34 4.50 -17.89
CA ASN A 40 13.13 5.32 -17.68
C ASN A 40 12.58 5.28 -16.26
N VAL A 41 13.44 5.28 -15.23
CA VAL A 41 13.04 5.31 -13.84
C VAL A 41 12.99 6.74 -13.30
N ILE A 42 11.86 7.09 -12.71
CA ILE A 42 11.67 8.33 -11.97
C ILE A 42 11.68 8.02 -10.47
N SER A 43 12.67 8.57 -9.76
CA SER A 43 12.74 8.45 -8.31
C SER A 43 11.89 9.55 -7.65
N VAL A 44 10.97 9.15 -6.78
CA VAL A 44 10.18 10.06 -5.95
C VAL A 44 10.54 9.85 -4.49
N ARG A 45 10.72 10.95 -3.74
CA ARG A 45 11.11 10.92 -2.34
C ARG A 45 10.01 11.46 -1.44
N PRO A 46 9.89 10.94 -0.21
CA PRO A 46 9.03 11.53 0.80
C PRO A 46 9.55 12.93 1.19
N LYS A 47 8.63 13.79 1.63
CA LYS A 47 8.99 15.14 2.12
C LYS A 47 9.77 15.13 3.43
N MET A 48 9.64 14.05 4.20
CA MET A 48 10.28 13.84 5.49
C MET A 48 11.04 12.52 5.46
N ASN A 49 12.19 12.44 6.10
CA ASN A 49 12.86 11.17 6.34
C ASN A 49 12.11 10.35 7.40
N PHE A 50 12.47 9.07 7.57
CA PHE A 50 11.74 8.17 8.46
C PHE A 50 11.73 8.63 9.92
N LEU A 51 12.85 9.15 10.42
CA LEU A 51 12.95 9.65 11.78
C LEU A 51 12.04 10.87 12.01
N GLU A 52 12.00 11.77 11.04
CA GLU A 52 11.09 12.92 11.06
C GLU A 52 9.63 12.47 11.03
N VAL A 53 9.31 11.44 10.24
CA VAL A 53 7.96 10.85 10.20
C VAL A 53 7.57 10.29 11.56
N LEU A 54 8.47 9.55 12.23
CA LEU A 54 8.20 9.03 13.58
C LEU A 54 7.99 10.14 14.60
N ARG A 55 8.82 11.17 14.58
CA ARG A 55 8.70 12.33 15.49
C ARG A 55 7.41 13.11 15.24
N HIS A 56 7.02 13.28 13.97
CA HIS A 56 5.85 14.09 13.59
C HIS A 56 4.54 13.33 13.80
N TYR A 57 4.43 12.12 13.27
CA TYR A 57 3.18 11.33 13.28
C TYR A 57 3.08 10.38 14.46
N GLY A 58 4.18 9.87 14.99
CA GLY A 58 4.23 8.85 16.02
C GLY A 58 4.73 7.49 15.51
N TYR A 59 4.76 6.54 16.40
CA TYR A 59 5.38 5.23 16.19
C TYR A 59 4.33 4.19 15.77
N PRO A 60 4.61 3.35 14.77
CA PRO A 60 3.80 2.17 14.51
C PRO A 60 4.11 1.09 15.56
N LEU A 61 3.11 0.62 16.29
CA LEU A 61 3.26 -0.44 17.28
C LEU A 61 2.55 -1.71 16.83
N ILE A 62 3.18 -2.86 17.08
CA ILE A 62 2.67 -4.21 16.84
C ILE A 62 2.40 -4.47 15.35
N SER A 63 1.42 -3.79 14.80
CA SER A 63 1.08 -3.85 13.37
C SER A 63 0.34 -2.59 12.94
N LYS A 64 0.29 -2.37 11.62
CA LYS A 64 -0.50 -1.26 11.07
C LYS A 64 -1.97 -1.30 11.51
N ALA A 65 -2.58 -2.49 11.56
CA ALA A 65 -3.98 -2.67 11.94
C ALA A 65 -4.23 -2.33 13.41
N VAL A 66 -3.30 -2.70 14.30
CA VAL A 66 -3.39 -2.37 15.73
C VAL A 66 -3.16 -0.87 15.94
N SER A 67 -2.16 -0.28 15.30
CA SER A 67 -1.92 1.16 15.39
C SER A 67 -3.11 1.99 14.88
N ASP A 68 -3.70 1.62 13.73
CA ASP A 68 -4.94 2.23 13.21
C ASP A 68 -6.10 2.07 14.21
N ALA A 69 -6.24 0.89 14.81
CA ALA A 69 -7.30 0.65 15.78
C ALA A 69 -7.13 1.53 17.02
N ILE A 70 -5.92 1.66 17.57
CA ILE A 70 -5.62 2.53 18.71
C ILE A 70 -5.94 4.00 18.39
N VAL A 71 -5.41 4.51 17.27
CA VAL A 71 -5.63 5.90 16.87
C VAL A 71 -7.11 6.19 16.63
N SER A 72 -7.79 5.29 15.94
CA SER A 72 -9.21 5.45 15.63
C SER A 72 -10.10 5.28 16.87
N ALA A 73 -9.75 4.38 17.80
CA ALA A 73 -10.47 4.20 19.05
C ALA A 73 -10.40 5.45 19.94
N LYS A 74 -9.21 6.06 20.07
CA LYS A 74 -9.03 7.31 20.80
C LYS A 74 -9.85 8.47 20.20
N ARG A 75 -9.94 8.51 18.86
CA ARG A 75 -10.68 9.58 18.16
C ARG A 75 -12.19 9.40 18.20
N THR A 76 -12.67 8.16 18.20
CA THR A 76 -14.10 7.82 18.09
C THR A 76 -14.47 6.75 19.12
N PRO A 77 -14.67 7.13 20.39
CA PRO A 77 -15.17 6.21 21.41
C PRO A 77 -16.50 5.57 20.97
N GLY A 78 -16.69 4.29 21.29
CA GLY A 78 -17.88 3.53 20.89
C GLY A 78 -17.91 3.08 19.42
N GLY A 79 -17.00 3.56 18.59
CA GLY A 79 -16.91 3.15 17.17
C GLY A 79 -16.38 1.71 16.99
N SER A 80 -16.40 1.20 15.76
CA SER A 80 -16.01 -0.18 15.47
C SER A 80 -14.56 -0.50 15.90
N ARG A 81 -13.64 0.44 15.79
CA ARG A 81 -12.24 0.28 16.24
C ARG A 81 -12.14 0.27 17.76
N TRP A 82 -12.91 1.13 18.43
CA TRP A 82 -13.03 1.15 19.88
C TRP A 82 -13.54 -0.20 20.40
N LYS A 83 -14.62 -0.74 19.82
CA LYS A 83 -15.16 -2.06 20.15
C LYS A 83 -14.14 -3.18 19.97
N ARG A 84 -13.30 -3.12 18.92
CA ARG A 84 -12.19 -4.08 18.72
C ARG A 84 -11.15 -4.00 19.81
N MET A 85 -10.81 -2.80 20.29
CA MET A 85 -9.85 -2.60 21.37
C MET A 85 -10.40 -3.03 22.73
N HIS A 86 -11.72 -2.95 22.96
CA HIS A 86 -12.36 -3.32 24.22
C HIS A 86 -12.95 -4.75 24.22
N GLY A 87 -12.72 -5.54 23.17
CA GLY A 87 -13.21 -6.92 23.09
C GLY A 87 -14.71 -7.05 22.88
N GLU A 88 -15.38 -5.96 22.50
CA GLU A 88 -16.82 -5.91 22.25
C GLU A 88 -17.19 -6.25 20.78
N TYR A 89 -16.18 -6.37 19.92
CA TYR A 89 -16.40 -6.67 18.50
C TYR A 89 -16.53 -8.19 18.31
N ARG A 90 -17.77 -8.67 18.20
CA ARG A 90 -18.10 -10.09 18.06
C ARG A 90 -18.35 -10.49 16.61
N ARG A 91 -18.19 -11.77 16.32
CA ARG A 91 -18.66 -12.40 15.09
C ARG A 91 -20.18 -12.55 15.14
N ASN A 92 -20.81 -12.81 13.97
CA ASN A 92 -22.27 -13.05 13.90
C ASN A 92 -22.73 -14.27 14.72
N ASP A 93 -21.85 -15.24 14.95
CA ASP A 93 -22.08 -16.42 15.80
C ASP A 93 -21.84 -16.15 17.31
N GLY A 94 -21.57 -14.91 17.70
CA GLY A 94 -21.25 -14.50 19.07
C GLY A 94 -19.82 -14.79 19.51
N GLY A 95 -19.02 -15.50 18.70
CA GLY A 95 -17.64 -15.83 18.99
C GLY A 95 -16.69 -14.61 18.93
N ARG A 96 -15.46 -14.81 19.40
CA ARG A 96 -14.40 -13.80 19.27
C ARG A 96 -14.06 -13.54 17.82
N SER A 97 -13.98 -12.29 17.45
CA SER A 97 -13.52 -11.89 16.12
C SER A 97 -12.00 -12.02 16.01
N GLN A 98 -11.49 -12.40 14.83
CA GLN A 98 -10.07 -12.29 14.50
C GLN A 98 -9.54 -10.85 14.59
N PHE A 99 -10.43 -9.87 14.61
CA PHE A 99 -10.13 -8.45 14.77
C PHE A 99 -10.32 -7.97 16.21
N ASP A 100 -10.36 -8.88 17.19
CA ASP A 100 -10.33 -8.57 18.62
C ASP A 100 -8.89 -8.17 19.00
N TYR A 101 -8.70 -6.92 19.34
CA TYR A 101 -7.41 -6.33 19.72
C TYR A 101 -7.33 -6.02 21.22
N SER A 102 -8.23 -6.57 22.05
CA SER A 102 -8.33 -6.26 23.48
C SER A 102 -7.04 -6.54 24.25
N LYS A 103 -6.26 -7.53 23.83
CA LYS A 103 -4.93 -7.79 24.41
C LYS A 103 -3.95 -6.62 24.29
N TRP A 104 -4.20 -5.69 23.37
CA TRP A 104 -3.38 -4.51 23.12
C TRP A 104 -3.96 -3.23 23.73
N LEU A 105 -5.07 -3.35 24.49
CA LEU A 105 -5.72 -2.21 25.14
C LEU A 105 -4.75 -1.39 26.02
N PRO A 106 -3.82 -1.99 26.81
CA PRO A 106 -2.87 -1.22 27.61
C PRO A 106 -1.96 -0.28 26.79
N LEU A 107 -1.77 -0.54 25.50
CA LEU A 107 -0.98 0.36 24.65
C LEU A 107 -1.66 1.70 24.40
N MET A 108 -2.96 1.80 24.64
CA MET A 108 -3.68 3.07 24.51
C MET A 108 -3.25 4.08 25.58
N ASP A 109 -2.79 3.63 26.73
CA ASP A 109 -2.42 4.49 27.85
C ASP A 109 -0.93 4.86 27.86
N LEU A 110 -0.17 4.35 26.90
CA LEU A 110 1.24 4.72 26.78
C LEU A 110 1.43 6.21 26.51
N PRO A 111 2.41 6.85 27.16
CA PRO A 111 2.71 8.29 26.99
C PRO A 111 3.49 8.55 25.69
N ILE A 112 3.23 7.78 24.65
CA ILE A 112 3.86 7.92 23.33
C ILE A 112 2.79 8.13 22.26
N LYS A 113 3.16 8.86 21.23
CA LYS A 113 2.30 9.05 20.06
C LYS A 113 2.34 7.81 19.19
N ILE A 114 1.21 7.13 19.04
CA ILE A 114 1.06 5.95 18.20
C ILE A 114 0.43 6.38 16.86
N SER A 115 0.91 5.82 15.76
CA SER A 115 0.42 6.15 14.41
C SER A 115 0.66 5.02 13.41
N ASP A 116 -0.23 4.89 12.44
CA ASP A 116 -0.07 4.02 11.26
C ASP A 116 0.35 4.79 9.98
N GLU A 117 0.69 6.07 10.12
CA GLU A 117 0.93 7.00 9.01
C GLU A 117 2.27 6.80 8.28
N CYS A 118 3.21 6.01 8.81
CA CYS A 118 4.53 5.83 8.21
C CYS A 118 4.47 5.42 6.72
N CYS A 119 3.65 4.42 6.37
CA CYS A 119 3.46 4.01 4.97
C CYS A 119 2.78 5.11 4.13
N GLY A 120 1.87 5.87 4.75
CA GLY A 120 1.22 7.02 4.13
C GLY A 120 2.24 8.08 3.74
N ALA A 121 3.06 8.50 4.70
CA ALA A 121 4.06 9.55 4.53
C ALA A 121 5.20 9.13 3.59
N MET A 122 5.73 7.93 3.79
CA MET A 122 6.94 7.47 3.10
C MET A 122 6.69 6.99 1.67
N LYS A 123 5.58 6.28 1.41
CA LYS A 123 5.34 5.63 0.12
C LYS A 123 4.14 6.21 -0.63
N LYS A 124 2.97 6.32 0.03
CA LYS A 124 1.74 6.66 -0.70
C LYS A 124 1.69 8.12 -1.15
N ARG A 125 2.03 9.07 -0.27
CA ARG A 125 1.97 10.51 -0.59
C ARG A 125 2.91 10.92 -1.72
N PRO A 126 4.19 10.50 -1.77
CA PRO A 126 5.07 10.80 -2.90
C PRO A 126 4.51 10.30 -4.23
N MET A 127 4.04 9.05 -4.26
CA MET A 127 3.43 8.47 -5.46
C MET A 127 2.16 9.21 -5.88
N GLN A 128 1.29 9.57 -4.93
CA GLN A 128 0.08 10.34 -5.21
C GLN A 128 0.39 11.75 -5.72
N THR A 129 1.44 12.37 -5.21
CA THR A 129 1.89 13.69 -5.69
C THR A 129 2.34 13.60 -7.13
N TYR A 130 3.14 12.59 -7.47
CA TYR A 130 3.55 12.32 -8.85
C TYR A 130 2.33 12.07 -9.76
N GLN A 131 1.41 11.20 -9.35
CA GLN A 131 0.19 10.90 -10.12
C GLN A 131 -0.66 12.15 -10.40
N ARG A 132 -0.82 13.02 -9.40
CA ARG A 132 -1.57 14.29 -9.58
C ARG A 132 -0.85 15.25 -10.52
N ALA A 133 0.46 15.35 -10.40
CA ALA A 133 1.25 16.24 -11.25
C ALA A 133 1.29 15.82 -12.72
N THR A 134 1.22 14.50 -12.99
CA THR A 134 1.35 13.94 -14.33
C THR A 134 0.03 13.51 -14.96
N GLY A 135 -1.06 13.41 -14.18
CA GLY A 135 -2.33 12.84 -14.61
C GLY A 135 -2.28 11.34 -14.91
N ARG A 136 -1.20 10.65 -14.56
CA ARG A 136 -1.00 9.23 -14.85
C ARG A 136 -1.63 8.34 -13.80
N TYR A 137 -2.11 7.17 -14.23
CA TYR A 137 -2.64 6.14 -13.35
C TYR A 137 -1.60 5.05 -13.09
N PRO A 138 -1.59 4.42 -11.90
CA PRO A 138 -0.59 3.43 -11.56
C PRO A 138 -0.87 2.08 -12.21
N ILE A 139 0.18 1.48 -12.75
CA ILE A 139 0.28 0.06 -13.06
C ILE A 139 1.16 -0.56 -11.98
N THR A 140 0.68 -1.60 -11.29
CA THR A 140 1.47 -2.22 -10.21
C THR A 140 1.65 -3.71 -10.46
N GLY A 141 2.87 -4.22 -10.21
CA GLY A 141 3.22 -5.63 -10.35
C GLY A 141 2.77 -6.51 -9.18
N THR A 142 1.65 -6.19 -8.54
CA THR A 142 1.15 -6.95 -7.40
C THR A 142 0.33 -8.15 -7.85
N THR A 143 0.52 -9.30 -7.20
CA THR A 143 -0.27 -10.51 -7.46
C THR A 143 -1.40 -10.68 -6.45
N ALA A 144 -2.45 -11.42 -6.83
CA ALA A 144 -3.55 -11.75 -5.92
C ALA A 144 -3.09 -12.71 -4.80
N ALA A 145 -2.13 -13.58 -5.10
CA ALA A 145 -1.59 -14.57 -4.16
C ALA A 145 -0.87 -13.97 -2.95
N GLU A 146 -0.41 -12.70 -3.03
CA GLU A 146 0.32 -12.05 -1.94
C GLU A 146 -0.50 -11.85 -0.65
N SER A 147 -1.82 -11.76 -0.73
CA SER A 147 -2.67 -11.64 0.47
C SER A 147 -4.15 -11.87 0.17
N VAL A 148 -4.89 -12.33 1.18
CA VAL A 148 -6.35 -12.54 1.11
C VAL A 148 -7.09 -11.27 0.64
N LEU A 149 -6.68 -10.08 1.10
CA LEU A 149 -7.30 -8.83 0.68
C LEU A 149 -7.09 -8.54 -0.81
N ARG A 150 -5.92 -8.92 -1.37
CA ARG A 150 -5.65 -8.77 -2.81
C ARG A 150 -6.44 -9.78 -3.62
N THR A 151 -6.52 -11.04 -3.17
CA THR A 151 -7.37 -12.08 -3.79
C THR A 151 -8.83 -11.61 -3.85
N THR A 152 -9.38 -11.18 -2.72
CA THR A 152 -10.77 -10.68 -2.65
C THR A 152 -11.00 -9.47 -3.58
N SER A 153 -10.03 -8.55 -3.62
CA SER A 153 -10.11 -7.38 -4.51
C SER A 153 -10.05 -7.78 -5.98
N TRP A 154 -9.21 -8.74 -6.33
CA TRP A 154 -9.08 -9.24 -7.71
C TRP A 154 -10.33 -9.99 -8.16
N VAL A 155 -10.86 -10.89 -7.33
CA VAL A 155 -12.11 -11.62 -7.63
C VAL A 155 -13.28 -10.66 -7.82
N GLY A 156 -13.39 -9.62 -7.00
CA GLY A 156 -14.50 -8.68 -7.06
C GLY A 156 -14.39 -7.58 -8.12
N ARG A 157 -13.15 -7.25 -8.60
CA ARG A 157 -12.91 -6.07 -9.45
C ARG A 157 -12.04 -6.34 -10.68
N GLY A 158 -11.46 -7.53 -10.79
CA GLY A 158 -10.52 -7.89 -11.86
C GLY A 158 -9.16 -7.19 -11.74
N CYS A 159 -8.40 -7.25 -12.83
CA CYS A 159 -7.05 -6.66 -12.90
C CYS A 159 -7.08 -5.12 -13.05
N ASN A 160 -8.13 -4.57 -13.63
CA ASN A 160 -8.28 -3.14 -13.86
C ASN A 160 -9.42 -2.59 -13.01
N THR A 161 -9.11 -1.61 -12.19
CA THR A 161 -10.11 -0.93 -11.35
C THR A 161 -10.32 0.46 -11.91
N PHE A 162 -11.54 0.76 -12.32
CA PHE A 162 -11.99 2.09 -12.68
C PHE A 162 -12.94 2.58 -11.59
N SER A 163 -12.89 3.84 -11.26
CA SER A 163 -13.81 4.40 -10.29
C SER A 163 -14.56 5.55 -10.94
N ASP A 164 -15.87 5.46 -10.95
CA ASP A 164 -16.77 6.49 -11.44
C ASP A 164 -16.85 7.70 -10.50
N SER A 165 -16.21 7.60 -9.33
CA SER A 165 -16.11 8.73 -8.41
C SER A 165 -15.11 9.78 -8.92
N PRO A 166 -15.41 11.09 -8.83
CA PRO A 166 -14.47 12.16 -9.15
C PRO A 166 -13.14 12.09 -8.38
N ARG A 167 -13.10 11.37 -7.27
CA ARG A 167 -11.91 11.05 -6.46
C ARG A 167 -11.40 9.63 -6.70
N GLY A 168 -12.05 8.90 -7.59
CA GLY A 168 -11.73 7.53 -7.91
C GLY A 168 -10.39 7.42 -8.61
N LYS A 169 -9.63 6.41 -8.22
CA LYS A 169 -8.29 6.18 -8.74
C LYS A 169 -8.35 4.96 -9.64
N ALA A 170 -8.28 5.18 -10.94
CA ALA A 170 -8.03 4.08 -11.85
C ALA A 170 -6.67 3.44 -11.52
N LYS A 171 -6.59 2.12 -11.62
CA LYS A 171 -5.40 1.35 -11.29
C LYS A 171 -5.42 0.06 -12.09
N SER A 172 -4.26 -0.37 -12.58
CA SER A 172 -4.07 -1.66 -13.24
C SER A 172 -3.09 -2.54 -12.44
N ASN A 173 -3.43 -3.83 -12.31
CA ASN A 173 -2.59 -4.86 -11.72
C ASN A 173 -2.52 -6.05 -12.70
N PRO A 174 -1.77 -5.95 -13.79
CA PRO A 174 -1.76 -6.97 -14.85
C PRO A 174 -1.28 -8.34 -14.37
N LEU A 175 -0.46 -8.38 -13.32
CA LEU A 175 0.07 -9.62 -12.76
C LEU A 175 -0.84 -10.24 -11.68
N SER A 176 -2.08 -9.76 -11.51
CA SER A 176 -2.95 -10.28 -10.43
C SER A 176 -3.18 -11.79 -10.50
N ALA A 177 -3.29 -12.37 -11.70
CA ALA A 177 -3.50 -13.81 -11.89
C ALA A 177 -2.20 -14.65 -11.78
N TRP A 178 -1.04 -14.02 -11.70
CA TRP A 178 0.23 -14.71 -11.66
C TRP A 178 0.56 -15.20 -10.25
N LEU A 179 1.21 -16.37 -10.20
CA LEU A 179 1.84 -16.89 -9.00
C LEU A 179 3.32 -16.46 -8.94
N GLU A 180 3.94 -16.58 -7.78
CA GLU A 180 5.37 -16.30 -7.62
C GLU A 180 6.23 -17.15 -8.55
N GLN A 181 5.85 -18.41 -8.77
CA GLN A 181 6.54 -19.31 -9.69
C GLN A 181 6.46 -18.85 -11.15
N ASP A 182 5.34 -18.28 -11.57
CA ASP A 182 5.19 -17.73 -12.92
C ASP A 182 6.16 -16.57 -13.14
N ILE A 183 6.30 -15.70 -12.13
CA ILE A 183 7.25 -14.58 -12.16
C ILE A 183 8.68 -15.09 -12.25
N LEU A 184 9.04 -16.10 -11.43
CA LEU A 184 10.38 -16.70 -11.44
C LEU A 184 10.70 -17.37 -12.78
N HIS A 185 9.73 -18.04 -13.41
CA HIS A 185 9.90 -18.61 -14.74
C HIS A 185 10.07 -17.53 -15.82
N TYR A 186 9.38 -16.42 -15.70
CA TYR A 186 9.48 -15.31 -16.66
C TYR A 186 10.82 -14.59 -16.59
N ILE A 187 11.45 -14.50 -15.41
CA ILE A 187 12.72 -13.80 -15.20
C ILE A 187 13.94 -14.65 -15.63
N LYS A 188 13.81 -15.98 -15.65
CA LYS A 188 14.88 -16.91 -16.12
C LYS A 188 15.09 -16.83 -17.62
#